data_c3d8db33f13b504c5902f8eddbe7e8b7
#
_entry.id   c3d8db33f13b504c5902f8eddbe7e8b7
#
_cell.length_a   1.000
_cell.length_b   1.000
_cell.length_c   1.000
_cell.angle_alpha   90.00
_cell.angle_beta   90.00
_cell.angle_gamma   90.00
#
_symmetry.space_group_name_H-M   'P 1'
#
loop_
_entity.id
_entity.type
_entity.pdbx_description
1 polymer ?
#
loop_
_entity_poly.entity_id
_entity_poly.type
_entity_poly.pdbx_seq_one_letter_code
_entity_poly.pdbx_strand_id
1 'polypeptide(L)'
;MAEFSIIETYFNRPRPDAVDLGVGDDSALLTPPPQQQLVICADTLVAGRHFPLDTNPHAIGWKSVAVNLSDIAAMGATPHSILLALSLPQIDHDWLK
;
A
#
# COMPACT_ATOMS: atom_id res chain seq x y z
N MET A 1 -17.81 6.02 9.77
CA MET A 1 -16.65 6.92 9.74
C MET A 1 -16.12 7.00 8.32
N ALA A 2 -15.67 8.20 7.92
CA ALA A 2 -15.16 8.43 6.57
C ALA A 2 -13.96 7.55 6.22
N GLU A 3 -13.09 7.29 7.17
CA GLU A 3 -11.93 6.43 7.00
C GLU A 3 -12.31 5.02 6.53
N PHE A 4 -13.25 4.38 7.22
CA PHE A 4 -13.67 3.03 6.86
C PHE A 4 -14.42 2.99 5.53
N SER A 5 -15.17 4.03 5.21
CA SER A 5 -15.85 4.18 3.92
C SER A 5 -14.85 4.24 2.77
N ILE A 6 -13.76 5.00 2.94
CA ILE A 6 -12.68 5.09 1.93
C ILE A 6 -12.00 3.73 1.74
N ILE A 7 -11.67 3.05 2.82
CA ILE A 7 -11.01 1.74 2.75
C ILE A 7 -11.89 0.75 2.00
N GLU A 8 -13.17 0.66 2.33
CA GLU A 8 -14.08 -0.28 1.68
C GLU A 8 -14.26 0.04 0.20
N THR A 9 -14.41 1.32 -0.15
CA THR A 9 -14.72 1.72 -1.54
C THR A 9 -13.52 1.56 -2.47
N TYR A 10 -12.31 1.94 -2.04
CA TYR A 10 -11.16 2.06 -2.92
C TYR A 10 -10.07 1.02 -2.73
N PHE A 11 -9.97 0.42 -1.54
CA PHE A 11 -8.82 -0.42 -1.17
C PHE A 11 -9.18 -1.85 -0.81
N ASN A 12 -10.45 -2.19 -0.69
CA ASN A 12 -10.84 -3.56 -0.40
C ASN A 12 -10.76 -4.41 -1.66
N ARG A 13 -9.74 -5.24 -1.74
CA ARG A 13 -9.47 -6.15 -2.84
C ARG A 13 -9.45 -7.60 -2.34
N PRO A 14 -9.66 -8.61 -3.21
CA PRO A 14 -9.50 -10.00 -2.81
C PRO A 14 -8.13 -10.27 -2.22
N ARG A 15 -8.07 -11.07 -1.17
CA ARG A 15 -6.81 -11.42 -0.51
C ARG A 15 -6.03 -12.43 -1.34
N PRO A 16 -4.67 -12.32 -1.38
CA PRO A 16 -3.84 -13.43 -1.83
C PRO A 16 -3.95 -14.63 -0.89
N ASP A 17 -3.65 -15.83 -1.38
CA ASP A 17 -3.79 -17.08 -0.62
C ASP A 17 -3.00 -17.10 0.70
N ALA A 18 -1.81 -16.49 0.74
CA ALA A 18 -0.98 -16.46 1.94
C ALA A 18 -1.39 -15.39 2.96
N VAL A 19 -2.39 -14.57 2.65
CA VAL A 19 -2.93 -13.57 3.58
C VAL A 19 -4.15 -14.16 4.28
N ASP A 20 -4.01 -14.49 5.55
CA ASP A 20 -5.08 -15.09 6.35
C ASP A 20 -6.13 -14.07 6.76
N LEU A 21 -5.72 -12.82 6.97
CA LEU A 21 -6.59 -11.71 7.32
C LEU A 21 -6.06 -10.45 6.63
N GLY A 22 -6.90 -9.76 5.89
CA GLY A 22 -6.54 -8.57 5.13
C GLY A 22 -7.32 -7.34 5.53
N VAL A 23 -7.74 -6.55 4.53
CA VAL A 23 -8.47 -5.30 4.72
C VAL A 23 -9.79 -5.54 5.47
N GLY A 24 -10.10 -4.65 6.41
CA GLY A 24 -11.36 -4.68 7.15
C GLY A 24 -11.22 -5.03 8.63
N ASP A 25 -10.01 -5.20 9.13
CA ASP A 25 -9.75 -5.46 10.54
C ASP A 25 -8.60 -4.58 11.04
N ASP A 26 -8.28 -4.68 12.33
CA ASP A 26 -7.26 -3.83 12.98
C ASP A 26 -5.86 -4.11 12.47
N SER A 27 -5.61 -5.31 11.97
CA SER A 27 -4.31 -5.71 11.44
C SER A 27 -4.49 -6.75 10.35
N ALA A 28 -3.39 -7.16 9.74
CA ALA A 28 -3.36 -8.26 8.79
C ALA A 28 -2.66 -9.46 9.39
N LEU A 29 -3.04 -10.65 8.95
CA LEU A 29 -2.37 -11.89 9.32
C LEU A 29 -1.81 -12.54 8.07
N LEU A 30 -0.54 -12.88 8.09
CA LEU A 30 0.17 -13.53 7.01
C LEU A 30 0.79 -14.83 7.50
N THR A 31 0.70 -15.88 6.67
CA THR A 31 1.41 -17.13 6.93
C THR A 31 2.45 -17.32 5.82
N PRO A 32 3.74 -17.09 6.08
CA PRO A 32 4.77 -17.34 5.08
C PRO A 32 4.93 -18.85 4.82
N PRO A 33 5.37 -19.26 3.62
CA PRO A 33 5.71 -20.65 3.38
C PRO A 33 6.81 -21.15 4.33
N PRO A 34 6.83 -22.46 4.64
CA PRO A 34 7.86 -23.01 5.52
C PRO A 34 9.28 -22.72 5.02
N GLN A 35 10.19 -22.46 5.96
CA GLN A 35 11.62 -22.24 5.67
C GLN A 35 11.91 -21.00 4.80
N GLN A 36 10.98 -20.06 4.74
CA GLN A 36 11.18 -18.78 4.06
C GLN A 36 11.16 -17.63 5.06
N GLN A 37 11.83 -16.55 4.71
CA GLN A 37 11.86 -15.34 5.49
C GLN A 37 11.02 -14.25 4.81
N LEU A 38 10.44 -13.37 5.61
CA LEU A 38 9.78 -12.17 5.10
C LEU A 38 10.79 -11.05 4.96
N VAL A 39 10.76 -10.39 3.82
CA VAL A 39 11.48 -9.14 3.59
C VAL A 39 10.44 -8.02 3.64
N ILE A 40 10.62 -7.08 4.54
CA ILE A 40 9.67 -5.99 4.76
C ILE A 40 10.39 -4.67 4.54
N CYS A 41 9.78 -3.79 3.76
CA CYS A 41 10.27 -2.43 3.58
C CYS A 41 9.09 -1.45 3.63
N ALA A 42 9.39 -0.20 3.89
CA ALA A 42 8.41 0.88 3.91
C ALA A 42 9.07 2.17 3.49
N ASP A 43 8.34 2.97 2.74
CA ASP A 43 8.75 4.31 2.35
C ASP A 43 7.60 5.28 2.55
N THR A 44 7.95 6.51 2.93
CA THR A 44 6.98 7.59 3.06
C THR A 44 7.16 8.58 1.93
N LEU A 45 6.07 8.90 1.24
CA LEU A 45 6.04 9.95 0.23
C LEU A 45 5.25 11.14 0.76
N VAL A 46 5.87 12.32 0.79
CA VAL A 46 5.27 13.54 1.30
C VAL A 46 5.08 14.52 0.14
N ALA A 47 3.87 15.03 -0.02
CA ALA A 47 3.53 16.02 -1.04
C ALA A 47 4.40 17.28 -0.87
N GLY A 48 4.91 17.81 -1.99
CA GLY A 48 5.81 18.95 -2.00
C GLY A 48 7.26 18.63 -1.66
N ARG A 49 7.54 17.41 -1.22
CA ARG A 49 8.89 16.98 -0.84
C ARG A 49 9.40 15.84 -1.72
N HIS A 50 8.61 14.78 -1.87
CA HIS A 50 8.94 13.62 -2.68
C HIS A 50 8.27 13.68 -4.06
N PHE A 51 7.26 14.50 -4.20
CA PHE A 51 6.60 14.80 -5.47
C PHE A 51 5.95 16.20 -5.39
N PRO A 52 5.78 16.90 -6.54
CA PRO A 52 5.10 18.20 -6.57
C PRO A 52 3.65 18.11 -6.07
N LEU A 53 3.16 19.20 -5.46
CA LEU A 53 1.80 19.25 -4.91
C LEU A 53 0.70 19.02 -5.95
N ASP A 54 0.96 19.33 -7.22
CA ASP A 54 0.02 19.18 -8.33
C ASP A 54 0.21 17.87 -9.12
N THR A 55 0.95 16.92 -8.56
CA THR A 55 1.22 15.65 -9.24
C THR A 55 -0.07 14.85 -9.39
N ASN A 56 -0.24 14.23 -10.57
CA ASN A 56 -1.36 13.37 -10.88
C ASN A 56 -1.43 12.20 -9.88
N PRO A 57 -2.61 11.90 -9.29
CA PRO A 57 -2.75 10.82 -8.31
C PRO A 57 -2.35 9.44 -8.83
N HIS A 58 -2.56 9.14 -10.11
CA HIS A 58 -2.08 7.90 -10.70
C HIS A 58 -0.56 7.78 -10.64
N ALA A 59 0.15 8.88 -10.91
CA ALA A 59 1.62 8.91 -10.83
C ALA A 59 2.10 8.71 -9.39
N ILE A 60 1.41 9.30 -8.41
CA ILE A 60 1.71 9.12 -6.98
C ILE A 60 1.53 7.66 -6.59
N GLY A 61 0.41 7.06 -6.94
CA GLY A 61 0.12 5.66 -6.66
C GLY A 61 1.15 4.73 -7.31
N TRP A 62 1.50 4.97 -8.56
CA TRP A 62 2.52 4.20 -9.27
C TRP A 62 3.87 4.29 -8.55
N LYS A 63 4.30 5.51 -8.20
CA LYS A 63 5.58 5.71 -7.52
C LYS A 63 5.60 5.06 -6.14
N SER A 64 4.50 5.14 -5.38
CA SER A 64 4.43 4.57 -4.04
C SER A 64 4.65 3.05 -4.04
N VAL A 65 4.18 2.36 -5.07
CA VAL A 65 4.41 0.92 -5.24
C VAL A 65 5.80 0.66 -5.84
N ALA A 66 6.19 1.43 -6.85
CA ALA A 66 7.45 1.20 -7.57
C ALA A 66 8.68 1.34 -6.68
N VAL A 67 8.73 2.32 -5.78
CA VAL A 67 9.89 2.49 -4.88
C VAL A 67 10.03 1.30 -3.94
N ASN A 68 8.92 0.75 -3.45
CA ASN A 68 8.95 -0.43 -2.60
C ASN A 68 9.31 -1.70 -3.38
N LEU A 69 8.80 -1.85 -4.59
CA LEU A 69 9.18 -2.97 -5.46
C LEU A 69 10.66 -2.95 -5.79
N SER A 70 11.23 -1.77 -5.99
CA SER A 70 12.67 -1.62 -6.23
C SER A 70 13.50 -2.12 -5.05
N ASP A 71 13.10 -1.78 -3.82
CA ASP A 71 13.78 -2.23 -2.61
C ASP A 71 13.65 -3.75 -2.41
N ILE A 72 12.48 -4.31 -2.68
CA ILE A 72 12.25 -5.76 -2.64
C ILE A 72 13.12 -6.48 -3.66
N ALA A 73 13.22 -5.94 -4.89
CA ALA A 73 14.07 -6.52 -5.93
C ALA A 73 15.55 -6.47 -5.55
N ALA A 74 15.99 -5.37 -4.91
CA ALA A 74 17.37 -5.23 -4.45
C ALA A 74 17.74 -6.31 -3.42
N MET A 75 16.79 -6.80 -2.65
CA MET A 75 16.95 -7.87 -1.68
C MET A 75 16.77 -9.27 -2.29
N GLY A 76 16.51 -9.36 -3.60
CA GLY A 76 16.26 -10.64 -4.26
C GLY A 76 14.95 -11.31 -3.84
N ALA A 77 14.00 -10.56 -3.32
CA ALA A 77 12.75 -11.08 -2.80
C ALA A 77 11.64 -11.02 -3.86
N THR A 78 10.61 -11.84 -3.67
CA THR A 78 9.41 -11.85 -4.49
C THR A 78 8.33 -10.98 -3.82
N PRO A 79 7.76 -10.00 -4.52
CA PRO A 79 6.67 -9.20 -3.97
C PRO A 79 5.46 -10.08 -3.62
N HIS A 80 4.83 -9.79 -2.49
CA HIS A 80 3.67 -10.55 -2.02
C HIS A 80 2.48 -9.64 -1.73
N SER A 81 2.65 -8.70 -0.79
CA SER A 81 1.57 -7.85 -0.31
C SER A 81 2.09 -6.46 -0.05
N ILE A 82 1.19 -5.49 -0.02
CA ILE A 82 1.50 -4.11 0.35
C ILE A 82 0.64 -3.66 1.51
N LEU A 83 1.19 -2.75 2.31
CA LEU A 83 0.47 -1.99 3.32
C LEU A 83 0.44 -0.54 2.85
N LEU A 84 -0.71 0.09 2.96
CA LEU A 84 -0.87 1.49 2.62
C LEU A 84 -1.22 2.28 3.88
N ALA A 85 -0.37 3.25 4.23
CA ALA A 85 -0.66 4.26 5.24
C ALA A 85 -0.90 5.57 4.49
N LEU A 86 -2.15 6.04 4.50
CA LEU A 86 -2.58 7.20 3.72
C LEU A 86 -3.10 8.29 4.64
N SER A 87 -2.51 9.48 4.53
CA SER A 87 -3.00 10.68 5.22
C SER A 87 -3.44 11.70 4.18
N LEU A 88 -4.68 12.14 4.29
CA LEU A 88 -5.28 13.09 3.37
C LEU A 88 -5.76 14.32 4.15
N PRO A 89 -5.57 15.55 3.60
CA PRO A 89 -6.11 16.75 4.24
C PRO A 89 -7.63 16.81 4.15
N GLN A 90 -8.20 16.18 3.12
CA GLN A 90 -9.64 16.09 2.90
C GLN A 90 -9.95 14.90 2.00
N ILE A 91 -11.21 14.48 1.99
CA ILE A 91 -11.66 13.43 1.09
C ILE A 91 -11.91 14.03 -0.29
N ASP A 92 -11.23 13.48 -1.30
CA ASP A 92 -11.41 13.85 -2.70
C ASP A 92 -11.60 12.56 -3.49
N HIS A 93 -12.84 12.28 -3.88
CA HIS A 93 -13.18 11.04 -4.57
C HIS A 93 -12.55 10.96 -5.97
N ASP A 94 -12.37 12.07 -6.66
CA ASP A 94 -11.70 12.08 -7.96
C ASP A 94 -10.23 11.74 -7.82
N TRP A 95 -9.59 12.24 -6.77
CA TRP A 95 -8.19 11.93 -6.47
C TRP A 95 -8.00 10.45 -6.12
N LEU A 96 -8.96 9.85 -5.40
CA LEU A 96 -8.88 8.47 -4.89
C LEU A 96 -9.18 7.39 -5.95
N LYS A 97 -9.74 7.76 -7.08
CA LYS A 97 -10.06 6.79 -8.13
C LYS A 97 -8.84 6.10 -8.76
#